data_f1724d5d3b037bfb95141a861bcce044
#
_entry.id   f1724d5d3b037bfb95141a861bcce044
#
_cell.length_a   1.000
_cell.length_b   1.000
_cell.length_c   1.000
_cell.angle_alpha   90.00
_cell.angle_beta   90.00
_cell.angle_gamma   90.00
#
_symmetry.space_group_name_H-M   'P 1'
#
loop_
_entity.id
_entity.type
_entity.pdbx_description
1 polymer ?
#
loop_
_entity_poly.entity_id
_entity_poly.type
_entity_poly.pdbx_seq_one_letter_code
_entity_poly.pdbx_strand_id
1 'polypeptide(L)'
;MKSFIYVKIRFIGVLFLLILFNSITVFAAGNEEYFRSVFDPDYYYNQYPDLQGQLGNDSEALFHHFMTIGVREGRSGNAEFNLRAYVLHNRDLLDYYKTDLSAYCKHYMEIGKAEGRTCLPTGDEQGLIGTYSTHYDTTVPRAVNIGIAVERLNGTVIQPGQLFSYSQTLLPRIPENGYVMAPAIGRYEYGGDICQVSSTLYAAMCDALLPVIERYPHSSHVSYIPVGMDATISEAGGKDLKFINIGQDPLKIVAETNEGTITVSIYLVSKETLETVMCLQ
;
A
#
# COMPACT_ATOMS: atom_id res chain seq x y z
N MET A 1 36.98 -0.91 -25.61
CA MET A 1 35.95 -1.92 -25.28
C MET A 1 35.17 -1.59 -23.99
N LYS A 2 35.22 -0.36 -23.46
CA LYS A 2 34.47 0.05 -22.22
C LYS A 2 33.29 1.01 -22.49
N SER A 3 33.02 1.38 -23.73
CA SER A 3 31.99 2.37 -24.09
C SER A 3 30.62 1.77 -24.46
N PHE A 4 30.56 0.46 -24.77
CA PHE A 4 29.31 -0.19 -25.22
C PHE A 4 28.38 -0.68 -24.08
N ILE A 5 28.90 -0.80 -22.86
CA ILE A 5 28.13 -1.34 -21.72
C ILE A 5 27.25 -0.24 -21.09
N TYR A 6 27.71 1.02 -21.07
CA TYR A 6 26.96 2.12 -20.46
C TYR A 6 25.72 2.57 -21.25
N VAL A 7 25.71 2.37 -22.55
CA VAL A 7 24.54 2.73 -23.39
C VAL A 7 23.38 1.73 -23.21
N LYS A 8 23.69 0.46 -23.00
CA LYS A 8 22.64 -0.57 -22.78
C LYS A 8 21.92 -0.42 -21.44
N ILE A 9 22.61 0.01 -20.40
CA ILE A 9 21.99 0.17 -19.05
C ILE A 9 21.05 1.38 -19.03
N ARG A 10 21.37 2.47 -19.74
CA ARG A 10 20.47 3.63 -19.86
C ARG A 10 19.22 3.32 -20.67
N PHE A 11 19.31 2.48 -21.70
CA PHE A 11 18.14 2.09 -22.52
C PHE A 11 17.19 1.15 -21.77
N ILE A 12 17.71 0.27 -20.93
CA ILE A 12 16.88 -0.64 -20.11
C ILE A 12 16.15 0.14 -19.02
N GLY A 13 16.77 1.13 -18.39
CA GLY A 13 16.14 1.99 -17.38
C GLY A 13 15.01 2.84 -17.96
N VAL A 14 15.18 3.40 -19.16
CA VAL A 14 14.15 4.19 -19.85
C VAL A 14 13.02 3.32 -20.36
N LEU A 15 13.30 2.11 -20.83
CA LEU A 15 12.28 1.16 -21.28
C LEU A 15 11.46 0.61 -20.10
N PHE A 16 12.08 0.39 -18.93
CA PHE A 16 11.36 -0.04 -17.73
C PHE A 16 10.47 1.08 -17.17
N LEU A 17 10.92 2.34 -17.23
CA LEU A 17 10.11 3.51 -16.88
C LEU A 17 8.90 3.68 -17.83
N LEU A 18 9.10 3.46 -19.15
CA LEU A 18 8.04 3.53 -20.15
C LEU A 18 7.00 2.40 -20.02
N ILE A 19 7.41 1.20 -19.57
CA ILE A 19 6.48 0.08 -19.34
C ILE A 19 5.67 0.32 -18.05
N LEU A 20 6.25 0.93 -17.02
CA LEU A 20 5.50 1.34 -15.82
C LEU A 20 4.51 2.48 -16.13
N PHE A 21 4.86 3.41 -17.03
CA PHE A 21 3.94 4.46 -17.46
C PHE A 21 2.70 3.94 -18.22
N ASN A 22 2.82 2.85 -18.98
CA ASN A 22 1.68 2.25 -19.69
C ASN A 22 0.77 1.38 -18.81
N SER A 23 1.24 0.95 -17.64
CA SER A 23 0.43 0.16 -16.71
C SER A 23 -0.38 1.01 -15.72
N ILE A 24 -0.10 2.32 -15.62
CA ILE A 24 -0.74 3.28 -14.72
C ILE A 24 -1.93 4.00 -15.39
N THR A 25 -2.12 3.86 -16.70
CA THR A 25 -3.18 4.53 -17.47
C THR A 25 -4.58 3.91 -17.34
N VAL A 26 -4.91 3.28 -16.22
CA VAL A 26 -6.31 2.93 -15.92
C VAL A 26 -6.85 3.81 -14.76
N PHE A 27 -6.57 5.10 -14.81
CA PHE A 27 -7.50 6.08 -14.27
C PHE A 27 -8.53 6.35 -15.37
N ALA A 28 -9.74 5.83 -15.19
CA ALA A 28 -10.82 6.07 -16.14
C ALA A 28 -10.97 7.57 -16.36
N ALA A 29 -10.96 8.00 -17.62
CA ALA A 29 -11.09 9.40 -18.04
C ALA A 29 -12.37 10.12 -17.54
N GLY A 30 -13.23 9.44 -16.76
CA GLY A 30 -14.46 9.97 -16.18
C GLY A 30 -14.32 10.58 -14.78
N ASN A 31 -13.17 10.47 -14.12
CA ASN A 31 -13.04 10.87 -12.71
C ASN A 31 -11.97 11.96 -12.47
N GLU A 32 -11.36 12.48 -13.53
CA GLU A 32 -10.33 13.53 -13.46
C GLU A 32 -10.86 14.83 -12.83
N GLU A 33 -12.13 15.15 -13.06
CA GLU A 33 -12.79 16.33 -12.53
C GLU A 33 -12.72 16.40 -11.00
N TYR A 34 -12.89 15.27 -10.32
CA TYR A 34 -12.84 15.24 -8.85
C TYR A 34 -11.44 15.48 -8.29
N PHE A 35 -10.40 15.03 -9.00
CA PHE A 35 -9.02 15.37 -8.62
C PHE A 35 -8.72 16.84 -8.88
N ARG A 36 -9.24 17.42 -9.98
CA ARG A 36 -9.07 18.86 -10.26
C ARG A 36 -9.73 19.73 -9.21
N SER A 37 -10.86 19.30 -8.65
CA SER A 37 -11.57 20.06 -7.62
C SER A 37 -10.80 20.20 -6.29
N VAL A 38 -9.80 19.35 -6.05
CA VAL A 38 -8.93 19.35 -4.87
C VAL A 38 -7.47 19.67 -5.20
N PHE A 39 -7.23 20.33 -6.34
CA PHE A 39 -5.90 20.67 -6.83
C PHE A 39 -5.75 22.17 -7.10
N ASP A 40 -4.65 22.73 -6.61
CA ASP A 40 -4.18 24.08 -6.84
C ASP A 40 -2.73 24.01 -7.35
N PRO A 41 -2.45 24.36 -8.62
CA PRO A 41 -1.11 24.23 -9.20
C PRO A 41 -0.07 25.12 -8.52
N ASP A 42 -0.44 26.32 -8.08
CA ASP A 42 0.48 27.23 -7.40
C ASP A 42 0.84 26.71 -6.00
N TYR A 43 -0.16 26.21 -5.27
CA TYR A 43 0.08 25.53 -3.99
C TYR A 43 1.00 24.32 -4.18
N TYR A 44 0.71 23.45 -5.15
CA TYR A 44 1.45 22.23 -5.39
C TYR A 44 2.90 22.49 -5.78
N TYR A 45 3.12 23.45 -6.69
CA TYR A 45 4.45 23.88 -7.10
C TYR A 45 5.29 24.40 -5.93
N ASN A 46 4.70 25.25 -5.08
CA ASN A 46 5.41 25.87 -3.95
C ASN A 46 5.62 24.89 -2.80
N GLN A 47 4.68 23.97 -2.58
CA GLN A 47 4.74 23.00 -1.50
C GLN A 47 5.77 21.88 -1.74
N TYR A 48 6.06 21.55 -3.01
CA TYR A 48 6.92 20.42 -3.39
C TYR A 48 8.11 20.86 -4.27
N PRO A 49 9.19 21.42 -3.66
CA PRO A 49 10.35 21.94 -4.38
C PRO A 49 11.09 20.90 -5.24
N ASP A 50 10.98 19.61 -4.88
CA ASP A 50 11.57 18.49 -5.65
C ASP A 50 11.01 18.38 -7.07
N LEU A 51 9.79 18.88 -7.31
CA LEU A 51 9.15 18.87 -8.62
C LEU A 51 9.55 20.04 -9.49
N GLN A 52 10.03 21.15 -8.90
CA GLN A 52 10.30 22.39 -9.62
C GLN A 52 11.34 22.24 -10.73
N GLY A 53 12.38 21.45 -10.46
CA GLY A 53 13.44 21.18 -11.45
C GLY A 53 13.04 20.21 -12.57
N GLN A 54 11.99 19.43 -12.36
CA GLN A 54 11.55 18.38 -13.29
C GLN A 54 10.34 18.80 -14.13
N LEU A 55 9.37 19.46 -13.51
CA LEU A 55 8.09 19.81 -14.11
C LEU A 55 7.93 21.32 -14.33
N GLY A 56 8.77 22.15 -13.70
CA GLY A 56 8.59 23.59 -13.71
C GLY A 56 7.24 23.99 -13.11
N ASN A 57 6.67 25.11 -13.57
CA ASN A 57 5.35 25.60 -13.18
C ASN A 57 4.25 25.24 -14.21
N ASP A 58 4.45 24.19 -14.98
CA ASP A 58 3.43 23.69 -15.91
C ASP A 58 2.28 23.06 -15.14
N SER A 59 1.14 23.73 -15.12
CA SER A 59 -0.04 23.34 -14.35
C SER A 59 -0.58 21.96 -14.72
N GLU A 60 -0.52 21.58 -16.00
CA GLU A 60 -1.00 20.26 -16.44
C GLU A 60 -0.01 19.16 -16.08
N ALA A 61 1.29 19.41 -16.19
CA ALA A 61 2.31 18.46 -15.74
C ALA A 61 2.25 18.23 -14.22
N LEU A 62 2.06 19.31 -13.45
CA LEU A 62 1.89 19.25 -12.00
C LEU A 62 0.59 18.51 -11.61
N PHE A 63 -0.52 18.78 -12.30
CA PHE A 63 -1.77 18.07 -12.08
C PHE A 63 -1.66 16.59 -12.43
N HIS A 64 -1.06 16.26 -13.56
CA HIS A 64 -0.83 14.87 -13.95
C HIS A 64 0.03 14.13 -12.92
N HIS A 65 1.10 14.77 -12.41
CA HIS A 65 1.91 14.21 -11.33
C HIS A 65 1.07 14.00 -10.06
N PHE A 66 0.28 15.01 -9.64
CA PHE A 66 -0.59 14.89 -8.47
C PHE A 66 -1.51 13.69 -8.57
N MET A 67 -2.23 13.57 -9.69
CA MET A 67 -3.23 12.52 -9.90
C MET A 67 -2.60 11.12 -9.97
N THR A 68 -1.44 10.96 -10.60
CA THR A 68 -0.84 9.64 -10.87
C THR A 68 0.11 9.15 -9.78
N ILE A 69 0.82 10.07 -9.12
CA ILE A 69 1.88 9.79 -8.16
C ILE A 69 1.58 10.46 -6.81
N GLY A 70 1.37 11.78 -6.82
CA GLY A 70 1.33 12.61 -5.63
C GLY A 70 0.29 12.16 -4.59
N VAL A 71 -0.92 11.79 -5.03
CA VAL A 71 -1.96 11.28 -4.10
C VAL A 71 -1.50 10.01 -3.39
N ARG A 72 -0.74 9.14 -4.06
CA ARG A 72 -0.22 7.90 -3.48
C ARG A 72 1.00 8.14 -2.58
N GLU A 73 1.75 9.20 -2.82
CA GLU A 73 2.80 9.69 -1.93
C GLU A 73 2.23 10.43 -0.70
N GLY A 74 0.92 10.68 -0.67
CA GLY A 74 0.25 11.44 0.39
C GLY A 74 0.39 12.96 0.25
N ARG A 75 0.77 13.45 -0.94
CA ARG A 75 0.87 14.88 -1.20
C ARG A 75 -0.54 15.50 -1.24
N SER A 76 -0.68 16.68 -0.65
CA SER A 76 -1.88 17.49 -0.76
C SER A 76 -1.90 18.22 -2.09
N GLY A 77 -3.01 18.21 -2.80
CA GLY A 77 -3.21 18.99 -4.02
C GLY A 77 -3.47 20.47 -3.76
N ASN A 78 -3.99 20.77 -2.57
CA ASN A 78 -4.24 22.14 -2.06
C ASN A 78 -4.07 22.17 -0.53
N ALA A 79 -4.25 23.34 0.08
CA ALA A 79 -4.09 23.52 1.51
C ALA A 79 -5.26 22.95 2.36
N GLU A 80 -6.40 22.67 1.76
CA GLU A 80 -7.65 22.33 2.47
C GLU A 80 -7.91 20.81 2.53
N PHE A 81 -7.24 20.00 1.70
CA PHE A 81 -7.54 18.58 1.55
C PHE A 81 -6.30 17.73 1.29
N ASN A 82 -6.17 16.67 2.06
CA ASN A 82 -5.21 15.60 1.82
C ASN A 82 -5.96 14.27 1.69
N LEU A 83 -5.88 13.64 0.53
CA LEU A 83 -6.63 12.41 0.23
C LEU A 83 -6.26 11.27 1.18
N ARG A 84 -4.96 11.09 1.49
CA ARG A 84 -4.50 10.04 2.42
C ARG A 84 -5.07 10.25 3.82
N ALA A 85 -4.98 11.48 4.36
CA ALA A 85 -5.57 11.80 5.65
C ALA A 85 -7.08 11.58 5.65
N TYR A 86 -7.76 11.94 4.56
CA TYR A 86 -9.19 11.72 4.43
C TYR A 86 -9.57 10.23 4.49
N VAL A 87 -8.84 9.36 3.78
CA VAL A 87 -9.05 7.89 3.84
C VAL A 87 -8.77 7.37 5.25
N LEU A 88 -7.64 7.78 5.85
CA LEU A 88 -7.21 7.30 7.16
C LEU A 88 -8.20 7.66 8.28
N HIS A 89 -8.78 8.87 8.23
CA HIS A 89 -9.72 9.34 9.26
C HIS A 89 -11.17 8.95 9.02
N ASN A 90 -11.53 8.50 7.81
CA ASN A 90 -12.93 8.19 7.45
C ASN A 90 -13.05 6.72 7.02
N ARG A 91 -12.71 5.82 7.96
CA ARG A 91 -12.63 4.37 7.74
C ARG A 91 -13.93 3.73 7.28
N ASP A 92 -15.07 4.32 7.62
CA ASP A 92 -16.40 3.92 7.14
C ASP A 92 -16.50 3.94 5.61
N LEU A 93 -15.71 4.77 4.94
CA LEU A 93 -15.70 4.88 3.48
C LEU A 93 -14.87 3.77 2.80
N LEU A 94 -13.94 3.14 3.52
CA LEU A 94 -13.04 2.14 2.96
C LEU A 94 -13.80 0.92 2.41
N ASP A 95 -14.85 0.49 3.09
CA ASP A 95 -15.68 -0.66 2.68
C ASP A 95 -16.43 -0.39 1.37
N TYR A 96 -16.75 0.89 1.09
CA TYR A 96 -17.48 1.31 -0.12
C TYR A 96 -16.54 1.60 -1.28
N TYR A 97 -15.49 2.40 -1.06
CA TYR A 97 -14.67 2.96 -2.14
C TYR A 97 -13.37 2.19 -2.38
N LYS A 98 -12.89 1.44 -1.38
CA LYS A 98 -11.71 0.57 -1.50
C LYS A 98 -10.52 1.33 -2.10
N THR A 99 -10.12 0.98 -3.33
CA THR A 99 -9.01 1.61 -4.07
C THR A 99 -9.43 2.70 -5.05
N ASP A 100 -10.71 3.06 -5.10
CA ASP A 100 -11.20 4.13 -5.97
C ASP A 100 -10.93 5.52 -5.36
N LEU A 101 -9.74 6.06 -5.64
CA LEU A 101 -9.29 7.34 -5.10
C LEU A 101 -10.18 8.51 -5.51
N SER A 102 -10.78 8.45 -6.71
CA SER A 102 -11.66 9.50 -7.20
C SER A 102 -12.97 9.56 -6.42
N ALA A 103 -13.48 8.41 -5.97
CA ALA A 103 -14.69 8.33 -5.15
C ALA A 103 -14.52 9.03 -3.79
N TYR A 104 -13.33 8.99 -3.18
CA TYR A 104 -13.06 9.74 -1.95
C TYR A 104 -13.01 11.25 -2.19
N CYS A 105 -12.39 11.71 -3.28
CA CYS A 105 -12.39 13.12 -3.66
C CYS A 105 -13.83 13.61 -3.92
N LYS A 106 -14.61 12.82 -4.68
CA LYS A 106 -16.02 13.10 -4.93
C LYS A 106 -16.82 13.20 -3.63
N HIS A 107 -16.70 12.20 -2.76
CA HIS A 107 -17.41 12.19 -1.47
C HIS A 107 -17.04 13.41 -0.62
N TYR A 108 -15.74 13.78 -0.56
CA TYR A 108 -15.33 14.98 0.17
C TYR A 108 -16.02 16.23 -0.37
N MET A 109 -16.04 16.42 -1.68
CA MET A 109 -16.63 17.61 -2.31
C MET A 109 -18.15 17.68 -2.14
N GLU A 110 -18.84 16.54 -2.29
CA GLU A 110 -20.31 16.50 -2.28
C GLU A 110 -20.91 16.40 -0.87
N ILE A 111 -20.20 15.75 0.07
CA ILE A 111 -20.75 15.38 1.38
C ILE A 111 -19.78 15.74 2.51
N GLY A 112 -18.56 15.22 2.47
CA GLY A 112 -17.64 15.18 3.60
C GLY A 112 -17.20 16.56 4.09
N LYS A 113 -17.06 17.55 3.18
CA LYS A 113 -16.76 18.95 3.53
C LYS A 113 -17.90 19.57 4.36
N ALA A 114 -19.15 19.32 3.98
CA ALA A 114 -20.33 19.80 4.70
C ALA A 114 -20.53 19.09 6.05
N GLU A 115 -20.14 17.81 6.15
CA GLU A 115 -20.15 17.04 7.40
C GLU A 115 -19.00 17.41 8.35
N GLY A 116 -18.03 18.22 7.90
CA GLY A 116 -16.85 18.56 8.69
C GLY A 116 -15.91 17.37 8.94
N ARG A 117 -15.87 16.40 8.01
CA ARG A 117 -15.00 15.22 8.14
C ARG A 117 -13.53 15.62 8.15
N THR A 118 -12.74 14.97 8.99
CA THR A 118 -11.30 15.18 9.07
C THR A 118 -10.65 14.85 7.72
N CYS A 119 -9.93 15.82 7.15
CA CYS A 119 -9.36 15.75 5.81
C CYS A 119 -7.92 16.27 5.70
N LEU A 120 -7.31 16.62 6.82
CA LEU A 120 -5.91 17.02 6.91
C LEU A 120 -5.17 16.12 7.90
N PRO A 121 -3.84 15.89 7.72
CA PRO A 121 -3.05 15.15 8.67
C PRO A 121 -3.13 15.75 10.07
N THR A 122 -3.28 14.92 11.09
CA THR A 122 -3.16 15.29 12.49
C THR A 122 -1.75 14.96 12.97
N GLY A 123 -1.20 15.69 13.94
CA GLY A 123 0.17 15.48 14.41
C GLY A 123 0.43 14.13 15.10
N ASP A 124 -0.63 13.34 15.33
CA ASP A 124 -0.56 12.07 16.08
C ASP A 124 -0.23 10.86 15.20
N GLU A 125 -0.29 10.97 13.87
CA GLU A 125 -0.09 9.85 12.94
C GLU A 125 1.38 9.44 12.78
N GLN A 126 2.34 10.31 13.09
CA GLN A 126 3.79 10.01 13.11
C GLN A 126 4.26 9.09 11.99
N GLY A 127 3.88 9.40 10.75
CA GLY A 127 4.24 8.61 9.57
C GLY A 127 3.32 7.43 9.26
N LEU A 128 2.30 7.13 10.07
CA LEU A 128 1.29 6.13 9.74
C LEU A 128 0.55 6.56 8.48
N ILE A 129 0.50 5.67 7.48
CA ILE A 129 -0.15 5.95 6.19
C ILE A 129 -1.29 5.00 5.86
N GLY A 130 -1.39 3.87 6.56
CA GLY A 130 -2.48 2.94 6.43
C GLY A 130 -2.43 1.87 7.50
N THR A 131 -3.60 1.38 7.93
CA THR A 131 -3.71 0.33 8.93
C THR A 131 -5.02 -0.43 8.75
N TYR A 132 -5.02 -1.72 9.05
CA TYR A 132 -6.22 -2.54 9.07
C TYR A 132 -6.12 -3.65 10.09
N SER A 133 -7.29 -4.10 10.60
CA SER A 133 -7.34 -5.20 11.56
C SER A 133 -8.40 -6.23 11.15
N THR A 134 -8.10 -7.50 11.39
CA THR A 134 -9.04 -8.61 11.24
C THR A 134 -8.99 -9.54 12.46
N HIS A 135 -10.08 -10.29 12.70
CA HIS A 135 -10.19 -11.17 13.86
C HIS A 135 -10.09 -12.64 13.44
N TYR A 136 -9.45 -13.46 14.29
CA TYR A 136 -9.33 -14.89 14.11
C TYR A 136 -9.52 -15.64 15.43
N ASP A 137 -9.88 -16.92 15.32
CA ASP A 137 -10.01 -17.82 16.47
C ASP A 137 -8.61 -18.32 16.89
N THR A 138 -8.21 -18.02 18.12
CA THR A 138 -6.92 -18.41 18.70
C THR A 138 -6.85 -19.87 19.12
N THR A 139 -7.96 -20.58 19.18
CA THR A 139 -8.04 -21.97 19.66
C THR A 139 -7.77 -23.02 18.58
N VAL A 140 -7.69 -22.60 17.31
CA VAL A 140 -7.49 -23.49 16.16
C VAL A 140 -6.02 -23.54 15.71
N PRO A 141 -5.55 -24.67 15.13
CA PRO A 141 -4.13 -24.83 14.75
C PRO A 141 -3.58 -23.71 13.83
N ARG A 142 -4.41 -23.15 12.95
CA ARG A 142 -4.00 -22.06 12.07
C ARG A 142 -3.53 -20.79 12.80
N ALA A 143 -3.92 -20.62 14.06
CA ALA A 143 -3.49 -19.50 14.88
C ALA A 143 -1.94 -19.46 15.02
N VAL A 144 -1.30 -20.63 15.08
CA VAL A 144 0.17 -20.76 15.10
C VAL A 144 0.75 -20.20 13.80
N ASN A 145 0.21 -20.60 12.65
CA ASN A 145 0.67 -20.13 11.33
C ASN A 145 0.47 -18.62 11.15
N ILE A 146 -0.64 -18.08 11.64
CA ILE A 146 -0.93 -16.64 11.65
C ILE A 146 0.14 -15.90 12.48
N GLY A 147 0.44 -16.39 13.69
CA GLY A 147 1.48 -15.80 14.54
C GLY A 147 2.84 -15.74 13.84
N ILE A 148 3.27 -16.83 13.22
CA ILE A 148 4.53 -16.90 12.47
C ILE A 148 4.51 -15.94 11.26
N ALA A 149 3.40 -15.88 10.52
CA ALA A 149 3.29 -15.01 9.37
C ALA A 149 3.35 -13.52 9.77
N VAL A 150 2.72 -13.16 10.88
CA VAL A 150 2.77 -11.80 11.46
C VAL A 150 4.17 -11.48 11.94
N GLU A 151 4.85 -12.37 12.66
CA GLU A 151 6.23 -12.19 13.13
C GLU A 151 7.20 -11.94 11.96
N ARG A 152 7.08 -12.73 10.88
CA ARG A 152 7.93 -12.59 9.69
C ARG A 152 7.64 -11.33 8.88
N LEU A 153 6.40 -10.87 8.90
CA LEU A 153 5.99 -9.63 8.22
C LEU A 153 6.44 -8.39 9.00
N ASN A 154 6.43 -8.49 10.35
CA ASN A 154 6.71 -7.36 11.23
C ASN A 154 8.13 -6.83 11.04
N GLY A 155 8.27 -5.51 10.98
CA GLY A 155 9.56 -4.83 10.83
C GLY A 155 10.08 -4.79 9.39
N THR A 156 9.37 -5.38 8.40
CA THR A 156 9.78 -5.32 6.99
C THR A 156 9.89 -3.88 6.53
N VAL A 157 11.06 -3.52 5.98
CA VAL A 157 11.31 -2.21 5.37
C VAL A 157 11.41 -2.36 3.86
N ILE A 158 10.69 -1.50 3.12
CA ILE A 158 10.61 -1.53 1.66
C ILE A 158 11.14 -0.19 1.14
N GLN A 159 12.30 -0.25 0.48
CA GLN A 159 12.97 0.94 -0.04
C GLN A 159 12.19 1.54 -1.24
N PRO A 160 12.37 2.83 -1.56
CA PRO A 160 11.88 3.43 -2.78
C PRO A 160 12.24 2.60 -4.02
N GLY A 161 11.24 2.31 -4.87
CA GLY A 161 11.38 1.47 -6.06
C GLY A 161 11.46 -0.04 -5.80
N GLN A 162 11.46 -0.49 -4.55
CA GLN A 162 11.53 -1.91 -4.22
C GLN A 162 10.17 -2.60 -4.37
N LEU A 163 10.18 -3.75 -5.04
CA LEU A 163 9.05 -4.68 -5.09
C LEU A 163 9.01 -5.52 -3.81
N PHE A 164 7.88 -5.55 -3.14
CA PHE A 164 7.59 -6.44 -2.02
C PHE A 164 6.79 -7.66 -2.48
N SER A 165 7.08 -8.83 -1.91
CA SER A 165 6.36 -10.09 -2.11
C SER A 165 6.02 -10.69 -0.75
N TYR A 166 4.74 -10.80 -0.45
CA TYR A 166 4.29 -11.40 0.81
C TYR A 166 4.67 -12.88 0.90
N SER A 167 4.48 -13.64 -0.19
CA SER A 167 4.80 -15.06 -0.21
C SER A 167 6.29 -15.33 0.06
N GLN A 168 7.19 -14.52 -0.51
CA GLN A 168 8.64 -14.65 -0.30
C GLN A 168 9.05 -14.36 1.15
N THR A 169 8.38 -13.42 1.81
CA THR A 169 8.65 -13.08 3.22
C THR A 169 8.39 -14.26 4.15
N LEU A 170 7.49 -15.17 3.78
CA LEU A 170 7.06 -16.29 4.62
C LEU A 170 7.84 -17.59 4.40
N LEU A 171 8.68 -17.67 3.36
CA LEU A 171 9.39 -18.90 3.02
C LEU A 171 10.60 -19.16 3.94
N PRO A 172 10.99 -20.46 4.10
CA PRO A 172 10.22 -21.64 3.74
C PRO A 172 9.13 -21.97 4.80
N ARG A 173 7.97 -22.43 4.34
CA ARG A 173 6.85 -22.87 5.20
C ARG A 173 6.98 -24.37 5.51
N ILE A 174 7.82 -24.69 6.47
CA ILE A 174 8.19 -26.05 6.88
C ILE A 174 8.07 -26.20 8.41
N PRO A 175 7.96 -27.42 8.92
CA PRO A 175 7.84 -27.68 10.38
C PRO A 175 9.02 -27.14 11.19
N GLU A 176 10.22 -27.15 10.62
CA GLU A 176 11.44 -26.66 11.26
C GLU A 176 11.40 -25.17 11.57
N ASN A 177 10.54 -24.42 10.84
CA ASN A 177 10.26 -23.02 11.06
C ASN A 177 9.00 -22.79 11.90
N GLY A 178 8.51 -23.83 12.58
CA GLY A 178 7.36 -23.78 13.48
C GLY A 178 6.00 -23.89 12.80
N TYR A 179 5.91 -23.93 11.48
CA TYR A 179 4.63 -24.05 10.79
C TYR A 179 3.95 -25.38 11.08
N VAL A 180 2.64 -25.33 11.33
CA VAL A 180 1.81 -26.50 11.55
C VAL A 180 0.91 -26.80 10.35
N MET A 181 0.45 -28.03 10.25
CA MET A 181 -0.56 -28.43 9.27
C MET A 181 -1.89 -27.75 9.57
N ALA A 182 -2.40 -27.00 8.61
CA ALA A 182 -3.71 -26.35 8.71
C ALA A 182 -4.46 -26.43 7.37
N PRO A 183 -5.78 -26.20 7.36
CA PRO A 183 -6.58 -26.20 6.14
C PRO A 183 -6.05 -25.17 5.13
N ALA A 184 -6.01 -25.56 3.87
CA ALA A 184 -5.91 -24.70 2.70
C ALA A 184 -7.01 -25.10 1.74
N ILE A 185 -7.27 -24.30 0.70
CA ILE A 185 -8.37 -24.62 -0.23
C ILE A 185 -8.17 -26.01 -0.84
N GLY A 186 -9.03 -26.96 -0.44
CA GLY A 186 -9.04 -28.34 -0.94
C GLY A 186 -7.96 -29.28 -0.39
N ARG A 187 -7.13 -28.85 0.56
CA ARG A 187 -6.06 -29.67 1.15
C ARG A 187 -5.63 -29.17 2.53
N TYR A 188 -4.77 -29.95 3.18
CA TYR A 188 -4.00 -29.51 4.35
C TYR A 188 -2.55 -29.30 3.93
N GLU A 189 -1.92 -28.22 4.42
CA GLU A 189 -0.50 -27.94 4.15
C GLU A 189 0.15 -27.23 5.35
N TYR A 190 1.47 -27.29 5.44
CA TYR A 190 2.24 -26.50 6.39
C TYR A 190 2.11 -25.02 6.05
N GLY A 191 1.81 -24.20 7.07
CA GLY A 191 1.53 -22.79 6.85
C GLY A 191 0.17 -22.55 6.17
N GLY A 192 -0.78 -23.49 6.22
CA GLY A 192 -2.15 -23.28 5.74
C GLY A 192 -2.82 -22.12 6.48
N ASP A 193 -3.77 -21.48 5.81
CA ASP A 193 -4.69 -20.43 6.33
C ASP A 193 -4.04 -19.06 6.69
N ILE A 194 -2.81 -18.80 6.21
CA ILE A 194 -2.13 -17.49 6.39
C ILE A 194 -2.63 -16.40 5.43
N CYS A 195 -3.59 -16.72 4.57
CA CYS A 195 -4.22 -15.76 3.67
C CYS A 195 -5.02 -14.68 4.41
N GLN A 196 -5.33 -14.89 5.69
CA GLN A 196 -5.94 -13.83 6.50
C GLN A 196 -4.95 -12.69 6.74
N VAL A 197 -3.66 -12.99 7.00
CA VAL A 197 -2.62 -11.96 7.17
C VAL A 197 -2.37 -11.21 5.86
N SER A 198 -2.32 -11.91 4.70
CA SER A 198 -2.20 -11.24 3.40
C SER A 198 -3.41 -10.35 3.07
N SER A 199 -4.61 -10.77 3.48
CA SER A 199 -5.82 -9.96 3.31
C SER A 199 -5.80 -8.70 4.18
N THR A 200 -5.36 -8.84 5.45
CA THR A 200 -5.20 -7.70 6.36
C THR A 200 -4.15 -6.72 5.82
N LEU A 201 -3.02 -7.22 5.31
CA LEU A 201 -2.00 -6.40 4.65
C LEU A 201 -2.56 -5.70 3.41
N TYR A 202 -3.31 -6.42 2.57
CA TYR A 202 -3.91 -5.81 1.37
C TYR A 202 -4.87 -4.68 1.73
N ALA A 203 -5.69 -4.85 2.76
CA ALA A 203 -6.58 -3.80 3.23
C ALA A 203 -5.80 -2.58 3.78
N ALA A 204 -4.73 -2.81 4.55
CA ALA A 204 -3.84 -1.73 4.99
C ALA A 204 -3.13 -1.03 3.82
N MET A 205 -2.79 -1.76 2.75
CA MET A 205 -2.26 -1.17 1.52
C MET A 205 -3.29 -0.29 0.80
N CYS A 206 -4.56 -0.71 0.74
CA CYS A 206 -5.64 0.09 0.19
C CYS A 206 -5.81 1.40 0.97
N ASP A 207 -5.77 1.31 2.30
CA ASP A 207 -5.81 2.44 3.21
C ASP A 207 -4.62 3.40 3.01
N ALA A 208 -3.43 2.83 2.80
CA ALA A 208 -2.20 3.56 2.49
C ALA A 208 -2.13 4.08 1.04
N LEU A 209 -3.13 3.81 0.20
CA LEU A 209 -3.19 4.16 -1.23
C LEU A 209 -2.01 3.60 -2.06
N LEU A 210 -1.42 2.48 -1.64
CA LEU A 210 -0.29 1.86 -2.32
C LEU A 210 -0.74 1.11 -3.59
N PRO A 211 0.02 1.21 -4.69
CA PRO A 211 -0.31 0.49 -5.92
C PRO A 211 -0.05 -1.01 -5.78
N VAL A 212 -1.08 -1.81 -6.05
CA VAL A 212 -1.00 -3.27 -6.05
C VAL A 212 -0.52 -3.76 -7.41
N ILE A 213 0.53 -4.60 -7.41
CA ILE A 213 1.12 -5.19 -8.61
C ILE A 213 0.51 -6.57 -8.89
N GLU A 214 0.27 -7.35 -7.82
CA GLU A 214 -0.30 -8.68 -7.92
C GLU A 214 -1.21 -8.96 -6.72
N ARG A 215 -2.43 -9.39 -6.98
CA ARG A 215 -3.41 -9.80 -5.97
C ARG A 215 -4.43 -10.74 -6.57
N TYR A 216 -4.78 -11.77 -5.85
CA TYR A 216 -5.81 -12.74 -6.23
C TYR A 216 -6.90 -12.80 -5.16
N PRO A 217 -8.19 -12.71 -5.54
CA PRO A 217 -9.28 -12.97 -4.62
C PRO A 217 -9.34 -14.46 -4.26
N HIS A 218 -9.95 -14.79 -3.12
CA HIS A 218 -10.30 -16.16 -2.80
C HIS A 218 -11.38 -16.68 -3.78
N SER A 219 -11.32 -17.98 -4.07
CA SER A 219 -12.34 -18.63 -4.90
C SER A 219 -13.69 -18.83 -4.16
N SER A 220 -13.68 -18.69 -2.83
CA SER A 220 -14.85 -18.79 -1.96
C SER A 220 -14.88 -17.61 -1.02
N HIS A 221 -16.08 -17.28 -0.53
CA HIS A 221 -16.26 -16.21 0.46
C HIS A 221 -15.45 -16.46 1.73
N VAL A 222 -14.77 -15.46 2.22
CA VAL A 222 -14.09 -15.41 3.52
C VAL A 222 -14.82 -14.40 4.42
N SER A 223 -15.06 -14.75 5.68
CA SER A 223 -15.91 -13.96 6.58
C SER A 223 -15.16 -12.91 7.41
N TYR A 224 -13.82 -12.96 7.43
CA TYR A 224 -13.00 -12.12 8.28
C TYR A 224 -12.70 -10.73 7.69
N ILE A 225 -13.11 -10.48 6.44
CA ILE A 225 -12.86 -9.21 5.73
C ILE A 225 -13.97 -8.93 4.72
N PRO A 226 -14.32 -7.67 4.41
CA PRO A 226 -15.31 -7.33 3.40
C PRO A 226 -14.97 -7.90 2.01
N VAL A 227 -16.01 -8.22 1.23
CA VAL A 227 -15.88 -8.76 -0.13
C VAL A 227 -15.04 -7.82 -1.00
N GLY A 228 -14.01 -8.40 -1.64
CA GLY A 228 -13.08 -7.67 -2.52
C GLY A 228 -11.90 -7.03 -1.78
N MET A 229 -11.82 -7.12 -0.44
CA MET A 229 -10.67 -6.70 0.36
C MET A 229 -9.76 -7.88 0.73
N ASP A 230 -10.06 -9.08 0.26
CA ASP A 230 -9.29 -10.29 0.52
C ASP A 230 -8.13 -10.46 -0.47
N ALA A 231 -7.07 -11.13 -0.04
CA ALA A 231 -5.93 -11.50 -0.89
C ALA A 231 -5.48 -12.93 -0.57
N THR A 232 -5.60 -13.83 -1.55
CA THR A 232 -5.12 -15.22 -1.40
C THR A 232 -3.68 -15.34 -1.89
N ILE A 233 -2.91 -16.18 -1.22
CA ILE A 233 -1.61 -16.64 -1.68
C ILE A 233 -1.62 -18.16 -1.89
N SER A 234 -0.84 -18.65 -2.84
CA SER A 234 -0.67 -20.07 -3.09
C SER A 234 0.64 -20.31 -3.82
N GLU A 235 1.61 -20.91 -3.16
CA GLU A 235 2.90 -21.21 -3.77
C GLU A 235 2.74 -22.17 -4.95
N ALA A 236 1.99 -23.26 -4.76
CA ALA A 236 1.71 -24.22 -5.84
C ALA A 236 0.88 -23.64 -6.98
N GLY A 237 0.02 -22.64 -6.68
CA GLY A 237 -0.81 -21.95 -7.67
C GLY A 237 -0.17 -20.69 -8.24
N GLY A 238 1.06 -20.36 -7.87
CA GLY A 238 1.78 -19.16 -8.31
C GLY A 238 1.08 -17.85 -7.92
N LYS A 239 0.28 -17.84 -6.83
CA LYS A 239 -0.46 -16.65 -6.40
C LYS A 239 0.27 -15.96 -5.25
N ASP A 240 0.40 -14.64 -5.35
CA ASP A 240 1.07 -13.81 -4.37
C ASP A 240 0.31 -12.48 -4.17
N LEU A 241 0.66 -11.76 -3.11
CA LEU A 241 0.35 -10.36 -2.91
C LEU A 241 1.64 -9.57 -3.07
N LYS A 242 1.69 -8.72 -4.10
CA LYS A 242 2.85 -7.90 -4.39
C LYS A 242 2.46 -6.44 -4.56
N PHE A 243 3.34 -5.57 -4.08
CA PHE A 243 3.26 -4.14 -4.33
C PHE A 243 4.65 -3.53 -4.47
N ILE A 244 4.73 -2.31 -4.96
CA ILE A 244 5.96 -1.57 -5.11
C ILE A 244 5.87 -0.26 -4.32
N ASN A 245 6.95 0.10 -3.63
CA ASN A 245 7.06 1.42 -3.04
C ASN A 245 7.41 2.43 -4.14
N ILE A 246 6.42 3.20 -4.60
CA ILE A 246 6.62 4.25 -5.61
C ILE A 246 6.99 5.61 -4.98
N GLY A 247 6.97 5.72 -3.64
CA GLY A 247 7.30 6.93 -2.90
C GLY A 247 8.80 7.22 -2.84
N GLN A 248 9.14 8.37 -2.28
CA GLN A 248 10.52 8.81 -2.08
C GLN A 248 11.12 8.32 -0.77
N ASP A 249 10.27 7.97 0.20
CA ASP A 249 10.67 7.50 1.52
C ASP A 249 10.45 5.99 1.67
N PRO A 250 11.27 5.32 2.50
CA PRO A 250 11.05 3.92 2.83
C PRO A 250 9.72 3.70 3.54
N LEU A 251 9.09 2.55 3.28
CA LEU A 251 7.92 2.07 3.99
C LEU A 251 8.35 1.04 5.03
N LYS A 252 7.74 1.09 6.21
CA LYS A 252 7.89 0.06 7.24
C LYS A 252 6.54 -0.59 7.52
N ILE A 253 6.49 -1.90 7.47
CA ILE A 253 5.34 -2.68 7.91
C ILE A 253 5.51 -3.03 9.38
N VAL A 254 4.51 -2.70 10.20
CA VAL A 254 4.36 -3.16 11.57
C VAL A 254 3.17 -4.11 11.58
N ALA A 255 3.40 -5.34 12.02
CA ALA A 255 2.36 -6.36 12.09
C ALA A 255 2.37 -6.99 13.49
N GLU A 256 1.20 -7.12 14.08
CA GLU A 256 1.05 -7.66 15.44
C GLU A 256 -0.22 -8.48 15.59
N THR A 257 -0.22 -9.36 16.57
CA THR A 257 -1.40 -10.08 17.01
C THR A 257 -1.67 -9.81 18.49
N ASN A 258 -2.91 -9.52 18.83
CA ASN A 258 -3.35 -9.37 20.20
C ASN A 258 -4.76 -9.95 20.36
N GLU A 259 -4.92 -10.90 21.28
CA GLU A 259 -6.21 -11.50 21.64
C GLU A 259 -7.09 -11.92 20.45
N GLY A 260 -6.49 -12.56 19.43
CA GLY A 260 -7.21 -12.99 18.23
C GLY A 260 -7.46 -11.88 17.20
N THR A 261 -6.82 -10.74 17.36
CA THR A 261 -6.83 -9.64 16.39
C THR A 261 -5.47 -9.57 15.69
N ILE A 262 -5.46 -9.58 14.36
CA ILE A 262 -4.29 -9.23 13.54
C ILE A 262 -4.41 -7.75 13.21
N THR A 263 -3.38 -6.96 13.47
CA THR A 263 -3.28 -5.58 13.00
C THR A 263 -2.03 -5.44 12.12
N VAL A 264 -2.21 -4.86 10.94
CA VAL A 264 -1.12 -4.49 10.04
C VAL A 264 -1.18 -3.00 9.81
N SER A 265 -0.06 -2.31 10.07
CA SER A 265 0.10 -0.87 9.90
C SER A 265 1.30 -0.58 8.99
N ILE A 266 1.18 0.41 8.14
CA ILE A 266 2.21 0.83 7.18
C ILE A 266 2.61 2.27 7.51
N TYR A 267 3.91 2.48 7.68
CA TYR A 267 4.49 3.77 8.03
C TYR A 267 5.44 4.27 6.95
N LEU A 268 5.45 5.57 6.71
CA LEU A 268 6.58 6.26 6.10
C LEU A 268 7.68 6.42 7.15
N VAL A 269 8.91 6.08 6.79
CA VAL A 269 10.06 6.21 7.69
C VAL A 269 11.04 7.18 7.07
N SER A 270 11.43 8.24 7.81
CA SER A 270 12.44 9.15 7.30
C SER A 270 13.78 8.42 7.15
N LYS A 271 14.57 8.80 6.14
CA LYS A 271 15.92 8.22 5.92
C LYS A 271 16.80 8.39 7.15
N GLU A 272 16.66 9.51 7.84
CA GLU A 272 17.40 9.84 9.06
C GLU A 272 17.09 8.89 10.23
N THR A 273 15.81 8.50 10.36
CA THR A 273 15.37 7.51 11.39
C THR A 273 15.91 6.12 11.08
N LEU A 274 15.99 5.72 9.80
CA LEU A 274 16.52 4.41 9.40
C LEU A 274 18.03 4.31 9.65
N GLU A 275 18.80 5.35 9.33
CA GLU A 275 20.24 5.37 9.58
C GLU A 275 20.55 5.24 11.07
N THR A 276 19.76 5.90 11.92
CA THR A 276 19.90 5.81 13.39
C THR A 276 19.61 4.38 13.88
N VAL A 277 18.58 3.72 13.37
CA VAL A 277 18.23 2.34 13.76
C VAL A 277 19.26 1.32 13.26
N MET A 278 19.81 1.51 12.06
CA MET A 278 20.84 0.62 11.50
C MET A 278 22.21 0.78 12.19
N CYS A 279 22.50 1.94 12.80
CA CYS A 279 23.72 2.15 13.57
C CYS A 279 23.66 1.55 14.99
N LEU A 280 22.47 1.13 15.44
CA LEU A 280 22.25 0.56 16.78
C LEU A 280 22.12 -0.97 16.78
N GLN A 281 22.21 -1.61 15.63
CA GLN A 281 22.27 -3.08 15.44
C GLN A 281 23.70 -3.52 15.10
#